data_b35915d9130148adc10e2ae069fcf18b
#
_entry.id   b35915d9130148adc10e2ae069fcf18b
#
_cell.length_a   1.000
_cell.length_b   1.000
_cell.length_c   1.000
_cell.angle_alpha   90.00
_cell.angle_beta   90.00
_cell.angle_gamma   90.00
#
_symmetry.space_group_name_H-M   'P 1'
#
loop_
_entity.id
_entity.type
_entity.pdbx_description
1 polymer ?
#
loop_
_entity_poly.entity_id
_entity_poly.type
_entity_poly.pdbx_seq_one_letter_code
_entity_poly.pdbx_strand_id
1 'polypeptide(L)'
;MGNRINRLKKAVRHIKAGSVLFVVVVLVITAGLATFVGLRIHDMRKESLLLRGEINAQGAAMEYDRYLLTRTDIVAMVSSKVEELLESGSDSDAILAYLTDETNLIIATLDPETTGLYGLFNGKYLDGSGWVPDADYVASERPWYVQTAKTAGQITFVDPYLDAQTNTIMMTVSRLLGDSSSVLAMDVSLTPIQEMVEQVASSTLESQAFLLDEHGKVIVHSDRTQLEKNYLDAPDTLGGKIAHTLLVDKKTQFEVSAPEGNYTVYTHQLEGGWYSVSVIDSDAWHAPMHRTMLIFAVILGAVVLSIVFVFLHLSAKNATLQELHHRVDLEEKRGEQLQALSEKDRMTGLFDRVTGERKVNNLLATGDGGMFLELDIDHFKEINDTYGHQAGDAVILAVAQALRDTFRTNDIVMRLGGDEFGVFAVGIANRGTGKAIIQRLFSSVDELNLPMLRGRKVNISVGAVLSPEGDEPYFCDLYAAADSALYHSKKITGNSLTFGRF
;
A
#
# COMPACT_ATOMS: atom_id res chain seq x y z
N MET A 1 -17.08 -43.60 2.49
CA MET A 1 -15.92 -42.94 3.09
C MET A 1 -15.02 -42.27 2.06
N GLY A 2 -14.70 -42.88 0.91
CA GLY A 2 -13.79 -42.30 -0.12
C GLY A 2 -14.23 -40.99 -0.77
N ASN A 3 -15.53 -40.77 -0.99
CA ASN A 3 -16.06 -39.56 -1.61
C ASN A 3 -15.95 -38.28 -0.71
N ARG A 4 -15.96 -38.45 0.61
CA ARG A 4 -15.78 -37.33 1.57
C ARG A 4 -14.30 -36.86 1.63
N ILE A 5 -13.38 -37.84 1.62
CA ILE A 5 -11.93 -37.52 1.61
C ILE A 5 -11.50 -36.80 0.35
N ASN A 6 -12.06 -37.17 -0.82
CA ASN A 6 -11.78 -36.48 -2.08
C ASN A 6 -12.36 -35.06 -2.13
N ARG A 7 -13.54 -34.84 -1.54
CA ARG A 7 -14.11 -33.48 -1.42
C ARG A 7 -13.27 -32.58 -0.49
N LEU A 8 -12.79 -33.12 0.63
CA LEU A 8 -11.90 -32.39 1.55
C LEU A 8 -10.54 -32.07 0.91
N LYS A 9 -9.91 -33.02 0.21
CA LYS A 9 -8.68 -32.77 -0.53
C LYS A 9 -8.87 -31.71 -1.63
N LYS A 10 -10.00 -31.71 -2.33
CA LYS A 10 -10.36 -30.71 -3.35
C LYS A 10 -10.59 -29.33 -2.73
N ALA A 11 -11.27 -29.24 -1.58
CA ALA A 11 -11.48 -27.98 -0.85
C ALA A 11 -10.17 -27.39 -0.32
N VAL A 12 -9.30 -28.20 0.27
CA VAL A 12 -7.95 -27.76 0.73
C VAL A 12 -7.08 -27.31 -0.43
N ARG A 13 -7.19 -27.96 -1.59
CA ARG A 13 -6.47 -27.55 -2.81
C ARG A 13 -6.99 -26.23 -3.37
N HIS A 14 -8.29 -25.95 -3.31
CA HIS A 14 -8.88 -24.67 -3.68
C HIS A 14 -8.51 -23.52 -2.75
N ILE A 15 -8.44 -23.77 -1.44
CA ILE A 15 -7.99 -22.76 -0.45
C ILE A 15 -6.52 -22.40 -0.70
N LYS A 16 -5.65 -23.40 -0.92
CA LYS A 16 -4.24 -23.16 -1.27
C LYS A 16 -4.10 -22.42 -2.61
N ALA A 17 -4.89 -22.77 -3.62
CA ALA A 17 -4.87 -22.10 -4.92
C ALA A 17 -5.36 -20.65 -4.81
N GLY A 18 -6.41 -20.38 -4.05
CA GLY A 18 -6.90 -19.02 -3.78
C GLY A 18 -5.88 -18.15 -3.03
N SER A 19 -5.18 -18.75 -2.08
CA SER A 19 -4.12 -18.05 -1.33
C SER A 19 -2.93 -17.69 -2.21
N VAL A 20 -2.50 -18.60 -3.08
CA VAL A 20 -1.42 -18.33 -4.04
C VAL A 20 -1.86 -17.27 -5.05
N LEU A 21 -3.08 -17.37 -5.57
CA LEU A 21 -3.63 -16.38 -6.51
C LEU A 21 -3.68 -14.98 -5.87
N PHE A 22 -4.13 -14.87 -4.62
CA PHE A 22 -4.15 -13.60 -3.89
C PHE A 22 -2.75 -12.97 -3.77
N VAL A 23 -1.75 -13.76 -3.37
CA VAL A 23 -0.35 -13.27 -3.28
C VAL A 23 0.17 -12.82 -4.64
N VAL A 24 -0.10 -13.59 -5.70
CA VAL A 24 0.30 -13.22 -7.07
C VAL A 24 -0.38 -11.93 -7.51
N VAL A 25 -1.68 -11.76 -7.27
CA VAL A 25 -2.42 -10.54 -7.61
C VAL A 25 -1.86 -9.32 -6.86
N VAL A 26 -1.59 -9.45 -5.56
CA VAL A 26 -0.96 -8.37 -4.78
C VAL A 26 0.41 -8.00 -5.33
N LEU A 27 1.25 -8.99 -5.67
CA LEU A 27 2.57 -8.75 -6.27
C LEU A 27 2.48 -8.04 -7.63
N VAL A 28 1.54 -8.45 -8.49
CA VAL A 28 1.33 -7.82 -9.81
C VAL A 28 0.85 -6.38 -9.66
N ILE A 29 -0.12 -6.13 -8.77
CA ILE A 29 -0.65 -4.78 -8.52
C ILE A 29 0.45 -3.87 -7.95
N THR A 30 1.22 -4.35 -6.97
CA THR A 30 2.29 -3.55 -6.36
C THR A 30 3.44 -3.28 -7.33
N ALA A 31 3.82 -4.25 -8.16
CA ALA A 31 4.81 -4.06 -9.22
C ALA A 31 4.31 -3.04 -10.26
N GLY A 32 3.07 -3.15 -10.70
CA GLY A 32 2.44 -2.20 -11.62
C GLY A 32 2.38 -0.77 -11.04
N LEU A 33 2.00 -0.64 -9.77
CA LEU A 33 1.97 0.65 -9.08
C LEU A 33 3.39 1.26 -8.93
N ALA A 34 4.38 0.44 -8.57
CA ALA A 34 5.77 0.88 -8.46
C ALA A 34 6.32 1.39 -9.81
N THR A 35 6.04 0.66 -10.89
CA THR A 35 6.42 1.05 -12.24
C THR A 35 5.73 2.35 -12.65
N PHE A 36 4.42 2.47 -12.42
CA PHE A 36 3.65 3.67 -12.72
C PHE A 36 4.16 4.90 -11.96
N VAL A 37 4.38 4.76 -10.65
CA VAL A 37 4.93 5.85 -9.81
C VAL A 37 6.34 6.21 -10.25
N GLY A 38 7.17 5.22 -10.56
CA GLY A 38 8.52 5.44 -11.09
C GLY A 38 8.54 6.25 -12.38
N LEU A 39 7.71 5.88 -13.36
CA LEU A 39 7.57 6.61 -14.62
C LEU A 39 7.05 8.04 -14.38
N ARG A 40 6.06 8.22 -13.52
CA ARG A 40 5.52 9.56 -13.20
C ARG A 40 6.56 10.46 -12.52
N ILE A 41 7.34 9.92 -11.60
CA ILE A 41 8.42 10.68 -10.95
C ILE A 41 9.50 11.06 -11.99
N HIS A 42 9.82 10.14 -12.90
CA HIS A 42 10.76 10.41 -13.99
C HIS A 42 10.28 11.56 -14.87
N ASP A 43 9.04 11.49 -15.36
CA ASP A 43 8.47 12.54 -16.24
C ASP A 43 8.38 13.89 -15.53
N MET A 44 7.89 13.94 -14.30
CA MET A 44 7.79 15.18 -13.52
C MET A 44 9.16 15.80 -13.26
N ARG A 45 10.19 15.00 -13.01
CA ARG A 45 11.54 15.51 -12.81
C ARG A 45 12.16 16.01 -14.10
N LYS A 46 11.97 15.28 -15.22
CA LYS A 46 12.43 15.75 -16.54
C LYS A 46 11.81 17.09 -16.87
N GLU A 47 10.52 17.25 -16.68
CA GLU A 47 9.80 18.51 -16.92
C GLU A 47 10.30 19.64 -15.99
N SER A 48 10.53 19.33 -14.70
CA SER A 48 11.09 20.28 -13.74
C SER A 48 12.54 20.69 -14.09
N LEU A 49 13.35 19.78 -14.59
CA LEU A 49 14.71 20.06 -15.05
C LEU A 49 14.69 21.04 -16.24
N LEU A 50 13.91 20.68 -17.27
CA LEU A 50 13.80 21.50 -18.47
C LEU A 50 13.35 22.92 -18.12
N LEU A 51 12.32 23.07 -17.29
CA LEU A 51 11.80 24.36 -16.88
C LEU A 51 12.80 25.16 -16.04
N ARG A 52 13.49 24.54 -15.08
CA ARG A 52 14.48 25.22 -14.24
C ARG A 52 15.73 25.60 -15.02
N GLY A 53 16.21 24.71 -15.88
CA GLY A 53 17.35 24.98 -16.73
C GLY A 53 17.08 26.17 -17.67
N GLU A 54 15.91 26.22 -18.29
CA GLU A 54 15.48 27.33 -19.14
C GLU A 54 15.38 28.65 -18.36
N ILE A 55 14.73 28.64 -17.18
CA ILE A 55 14.60 29.83 -16.33
C ILE A 55 15.98 30.34 -15.88
N ASN A 56 16.88 29.46 -15.47
CA ASN A 56 18.22 29.84 -15.02
C ASN A 56 19.03 30.41 -16.19
N ALA A 57 19.04 29.73 -17.34
CA ALA A 57 19.78 30.19 -18.52
C ALA A 57 19.24 31.54 -19.04
N GLN A 58 17.90 31.69 -19.01
CA GLN A 58 17.29 32.99 -19.37
C GLN A 58 17.63 34.07 -18.34
N GLY A 59 17.61 33.77 -17.06
CA GLY A 59 17.97 34.69 -15.99
C GLY A 59 19.43 35.16 -16.11
N ALA A 60 20.35 34.22 -16.37
CA ALA A 60 21.75 34.54 -16.62
C ALA A 60 21.95 35.42 -17.87
N ALA A 61 21.28 35.07 -18.97
CA ALA A 61 21.34 35.87 -20.20
C ALA A 61 20.84 37.29 -19.98
N MET A 62 19.73 37.47 -19.24
CA MET A 62 19.22 38.80 -18.89
C MET A 62 20.21 39.63 -18.05
N GLU A 63 20.99 38.99 -17.18
CA GLU A 63 22.01 39.66 -16.38
C GLU A 63 23.20 40.14 -17.27
N TYR A 64 23.63 39.27 -18.18
CA TYR A 64 24.67 39.65 -19.17
C TYR A 64 24.21 40.78 -20.08
N ASP A 65 23.01 40.68 -20.63
CA ASP A 65 22.42 41.73 -21.46
C ASP A 65 22.31 43.07 -20.71
N ARG A 66 21.84 43.06 -19.49
CA ARG A 66 21.75 44.27 -18.67
C ARG A 66 23.14 44.91 -18.46
N TYR A 67 24.16 44.09 -18.21
CA TYR A 67 25.52 44.55 -18.07
C TYR A 67 26.02 45.22 -19.36
N LEU A 68 25.77 44.61 -20.53
CA LEU A 68 26.18 45.14 -21.84
C LEU A 68 25.36 46.36 -22.26
N LEU A 69 24.05 46.33 -22.14
CA LEU A 69 23.12 47.39 -22.49
C LEU A 69 23.44 48.68 -21.71
N THR A 70 23.79 48.60 -20.43
CA THR A 70 24.19 49.76 -19.65
C THR A 70 25.38 50.50 -20.31
N ARG A 71 26.38 49.76 -20.81
CA ARG A 71 27.54 50.34 -21.51
C ARG A 71 27.16 50.90 -22.89
N THR A 72 26.29 50.22 -23.57
CA THR A 72 25.69 50.68 -24.83
C THR A 72 24.98 52.04 -24.66
N ASP A 73 24.15 52.14 -23.62
CA ASP A 73 23.39 53.36 -23.33
C ASP A 73 24.33 54.53 -22.97
N ILE A 74 25.41 54.28 -22.23
CA ILE A 74 26.43 55.26 -21.91
C ILE A 74 27.10 55.78 -23.18
N VAL A 75 27.59 54.84 -24.04
CA VAL A 75 28.25 55.20 -25.29
C VAL A 75 27.29 55.97 -26.22
N ALA A 76 26.02 55.58 -26.31
CA ALA A 76 25.01 56.25 -27.09
C ALA A 76 24.78 57.71 -26.62
N MET A 77 24.60 57.88 -25.32
CA MET A 77 24.34 59.16 -24.68
C MET A 77 25.54 60.12 -24.89
N VAL A 78 26.75 59.61 -24.55
CA VAL A 78 27.97 60.38 -24.65
C VAL A 78 28.31 60.76 -26.17
N SER A 79 28.09 59.75 -27.04
CA SER A 79 28.27 59.99 -28.49
C SER A 79 27.41 61.14 -28.97
N SER A 80 26.15 61.19 -28.60
CA SER A 80 25.25 62.29 -29.05
C SER A 80 25.69 63.65 -28.54
N LYS A 81 26.23 63.73 -27.33
CA LYS A 81 26.77 64.97 -26.79
C LYS A 81 28.08 65.37 -27.43
N VAL A 82 28.95 64.40 -27.71
CA VAL A 82 30.22 64.67 -28.42
C VAL A 82 29.95 65.12 -29.88
N GLU A 83 28.96 64.56 -30.58
CA GLU A 83 28.51 65.03 -31.90
C GLU A 83 28.06 66.47 -31.83
N GLU A 84 27.25 66.86 -30.85
CA GLU A 84 26.85 68.25 -30.62
C GLU A 84 28.09 69.22 -30.44
N LEU A 85 29.06 68.77 -29.63
CA LEU A 85 30.30 69.54 -29.41
C LEU A 85 31.12 69.67 -30.69
N LEU A 86 31.26 68.64 -31.49
CA LEU A 86 31.96 68.66 -32.79
C LEU A 86 31.25 69.58 -33.79
N GLU A 87 29.93 69.48 -33.89
CA GLU A 87 29.09 70.31 -34.76
C GLU A 87 29.16 71.83 -34.39
N SER A 88 29.25 72.11 -33.08
CA SER A 88 29.38 73.46 -32.56
C SER A 88 30.79 74.07 -32.77
N GLY A 89 31.73 73.24 -33.25
CA GLY A 89 33.12 73.68 -33.44
C GLY A 89 33.94 73.76 -32.16
N SER A 90 33.54 73.06 -31.13
CA SER A 90 34.29 72.99 -29.87
C SER A 90 35.69 72.40 -30.08
N ASP A 91 36.66 72.93 -29.33
CA ASP A 91 38.03 72.44 -29.43
C ASP A 91 38.21 71.07 -28.69
N SER A 92 39.35 70.43 -28.89
CA SER A 92 39.68 69.15 -28.29
C SER A 92 39.72 69.20 -26.76
N ASP A 93 40.01 70.35 -26.18
CA ASP A 93 40.10 70.50 -24.71
C ASP A 93 38.70 70.48 -24.07
N ALA A 94 37.71 71.09 -24.78
CA ALA A 94 36.31 71.02 -24.33
C ALA A 94 35.76 69.60 -24.43
N ILE A 95 36.07 68.83 -25.47
CA ILE A 95 35.70 67.45 -25.64
C ILE A 95 36.37 66.61 -24.56
N LEU A 96 37.65 66.77 -24.29
CA LEU A 96 38.41 66.08 -23.28
C LEU A 96 37.84 66.35 -21.87
N ALA A 97 37.51 67.60 -21.54
CA ALA A 97 36.92 68.00 -20.30
C ALA A 97 35.57 67.24 -20.05
N TYR A 98 34.72 67.20 -21.08
CA TYR A 98 33.45 66.48 -21.05
C TYR A 98 33.66 64.96 -20.83
N LEU A 99 34.58 64.34 -21.60
CA LEU A 99 34.88 62.89 -21.42
C LEU A 99 35.44 62.58 -20.04
N THR A 100 36.24 63.50 -19.44
CA THR A 100 36.79 63.33 -18.11
C THR A 100 35.71 63.40 -17.04
N ASP A 101 34.79 64.36 -17.14
CA ASP A 101 33.69 64.51 -16.22
C ASP A 101 32.78 63.30 -16.28
N GLU A 102 32.38 62.77 -17.44
CA GLU A 102 31.57 61.59 -17.61
C GLU A 102 32.31 60.34 -17.14
N THR A 103 33.60 60.17 -17.43
CA THR A 103 34.42 59.05 -16.93
C THR A 103 34.44 59.02 -15.43
N ASN A 104 34.67 60.17 -14.76
CA ASN A 104 34.65 60.25 -13.30
C ASN A 104 33.26 59.90 -12.72
N LEU A 105 32.18 60.31 -13.40
CA LEU A 105 30.82 59.98 -12.99
C LEU A 105 30.58 58.46 -13.08
N ILE A 106 31.01 57.84 -14.18
CA ILE A 106 30.88 56.38 -14.40
C ILE A 106 31.67 55.64 -13.33
N ILE A 107 32.90 55.99 -13.07
CA ILE A 107 33.76 55.41 -12.03
C ILE A 107 33.09 55.50 -10.64
N ALA A 108 32.53 56.67 -10.34
CA ALA A 108 31.93 56.91 -9.02
C ALA A 108 30.58 56.22 -8.80
N THR A 109 29.81 55.90 -9.86
CA THR A 109 28.42 55.48 -9.75
C THR A 109 28.08 54.12 -10.33
N LEU A 110 28.82 53.66 -11.33
CA LEU A 110 28.44 52.47 -12.12
C LEU A 110 29.52 51.40 -12.18
N ASP A 111 30.74 51.78 -12.49
CA ASP A 111 31.85 50.85 -12.75
C ASP A 111 33.17 51.41 -12.28
N PRO A 112 33.59 51.11 -11.03
CA PRO A 112 34.87 51.58 -10.48
C PRO A 112 36.11 51.05 -11.22
N GLU A 113 35.95 49.97 -12.01
CA GLU A 113 37.06 49.32 -12.71
C GLU A 113 37.14 49.71 -14.18
N THR A 114 36.26 50.62 -14.66
CA THR A 114 36.28 51.06 -16.04
C THR A 114 37.53 51.87 -16.35
N THR A 115 38.07 51.68 -17.57
CA THR A 115 39.16 52.52 -18.10
C THR A 115 38.67 53.87 -18.59
N GLY A 116 37.34 54.09 -18.60
CA GLY A 116 36.71 55.35 -18.99
C GLY A 116 36.34 55.43 -20.44
N LEU A 117 36.00 56.65 -20.82
CA LEU A 117 35.62 57.05 -22.20
C LEU A 117 36.81 57.65 -22.96
N TYR A 118 37.03 57.15 -24.15
CA TYR A 118 38.10 57.60 -24.98
C TYR A 118 37.70 57.58 -26.46
N GLY A 119 38.52 58.13 -27.31
CA GLY A 119 38.26 58.09 -28.74
C GLY A 119 39.23 58.81 -29.60
N LEU A 120 38.98 58.78 -30.90
CA LEU A 120 39.68 59.53 -31.90
C LEU A 120 38.73 60.64 -32.49
N PHE A 121 39.01 61.89 -32.23
CA PHE A 121 38.16 63.01 -32.62
C PHE A 121 38.98 64.00 -33.45
N ASN A 122 38.53 64.28 -34.69
CA ASN A 122 39.27 65.13 -35.65
C ASN A 122 40.75 64.72 -35.79
N GLY A 123 41.04 63.43 -35.76
CA GLY A 123 42.39 62.86 -35.86
C GLY A 123 43.25 62.99 -34.60
N LYS A 124 42.71 63.45 -33.47
CA LYS A 124 43.40 63.52 -32.17
C LYS A 124 42.80 62.46 -31.18
N TYR A 125 43.65 61.65 -30.59
CA TYR A 125 43.25 60.75 -29.49
C TYR A 125 43.02 61.57 -28.25
N LEU A 126 41.87 61.35 -27.61
CA LEU A 126 41.48 61.93 -26.32
C LEU A 126 41.02 60.79 -25.34
N ASP A 127 41.40 60.90 -24.09
CA ASP A 127 41.11 59.92 -23.12
C ASP A 127 40.65 60.58 -21.80
N GLY A 128 39.40 60.29 -21.41
CA GLY A 128 38.77 60.85 -20.20
C GLY A 128 39.34 60.33 -18.88
N SER A 129 40.04 59.21 -18.89
CA SER A 129 40.73 58.71 -17.68
C SER A 129 42.05 59.46 -17.41
N GLY A 130 42.53 60.25 -18.39
CA GLY A 130 43.81 60.87 -18.30
C GLY A 130 44.99 60.00 -18.70
N TRP A 131 44.75 58.79 -19.23
CA TRP A 131 45.81 57.94 -19.77
C TRP A 131 46.43 58.56 -20.98
N VAL A 132 47.75 58.56 -21.03
CA VAL A 132 48.55 59.09 -22.15
C VAL A 132 49.26 57.92 -22.80
N PRO A 133 48.94 57.60 -24.07
CA PRO A 133 49.55 56.50 -24.78
C PRO A 133 51.04 56.69 -25.04
N ASP A 134 51.76 55.60 -25.23
CA ASP A 134 53.16 55.63 -25.64
C ASP A 134 53.31 56.23 -27.06
N ALA A 135 54.53 56.65 -27.39
CA ALA A 135 54.82 57.40 -28.65
C ALA A 135 54.56 56.55 -29.92
N ASP A 136 54.55 55.26 -29.85
CA ASP A 136 54.25 54.26 -30.89
C ASP A 136 52.79 53.87 -31.01
N TYR A 137 51.90 54.34 -30.08
CA TYR A 137 50.49 54.06 -30.12
C TYR A 137 49.78 54.79 -31.27
N VAL A 138 49.20 54.03 -32.18
CA VAL A 138 48.43 54.55 -33.32
C VAL A 138 46.94 54.15 -33.12
N ALA A 139 46.14 55.09 -32.62
CA ALA A 139 44.74 54.89 -32.34
C ALA A 139 43.93 54.38 -33.53
N SER A 140 44.19 54.84 -34.72
CA SER A 140 43.50 54.42 -35.95
C SER A 140 43.82 52.97 -36.41
N GLU A 141 44.84 52.34 -35.82
CA GLU A 141 45.19 50.93 -36.12
C GLU A 141 44.70 49.97 -35.03
N ARG A 142 44.12 50.49 -33.97
CA ARG A 142 43.61 49.65 -32.85
C ARG A 142 42.31 48.98 -33.23
N PRO A 143 42.02 47.75 -32.70
CA PRO A 143 40.82 46.99 -33.01
C PRO A 143 39.54 47.82 -32.84
N TRP A 144 39.44 48.56 -31.72
CA TRP A 144 38.27 49.36 -31.42
C TRP A 144 37.97 50.44 -32.51
N TYR A 145 38.96 51.01 -33.14
CA TYR A 145 38.75 51.95 -34.24
C TYR A 145 38.49 51.22 -35.57
N VAL A 146 39.33 50.23 -35.89
CA VAL A 146 39.30 49.56 -37.22
C VAL A 146 37.96 48.81 -37.41
N GLN A 147 37.41 48.17 -36.37
CA GLN A 147 36.15 47.50 -36.51
C GLN A 147 34.99 48.51 -36.58
N THR A 148 34.98 49.53 -35.70
CA THR A 148 33.91 50.53 -35.63
C THR A 148 33.82 51.40 -36.85
N ALA A 149 34.94 51.76 -37.44
CA ALA A 149 34.98 52.57 -38.66
C ALA A 149 34.30 51.95 -39.90
N LYS A 150 34.06 50.62 -39.82
CA LYS A 150 33.32 49.85 -40.85
C LYS A 150 31.82 49.87 -40.66
N THR A 151 31.35 50.31 -39.50
CA THR A 151 29.93 50.33 -39.15
C THR A 151 29.31 51.67 -39.45
N ALA A 152 28.09 51.74 -39.92
CA ALA A 152 27.41 52.95 -40.30
C ALA A 152 26.82 53.73 -39.12
N GLY A 153 27.62 54.04 -38.10
CA GLY A 153 27.19 54.81 -36.93
C GLY A 153 26.34 53.98 -35.91
N GLN A 154 26.27 52.69 -36.08
CA GLN A 154 25.68 51.80 -35.10
C GLN A 154 26.65 51.54 -33.94
N ILE A 155 26.11 51.26 -32.77
CA ILE A 155 26.93 50.79 -31.65
C ILE A 155 27.54 49.45 -32.02
N THR A 156 28.84 49.33 -31.80
CA THR A 156 29.62 48.15 -32.14
C THR A 156 30.24 47.57 -30.91
N PHE A 157 30.07 46.27 -30.74
CA PHE A 157 30.81 45.46 -29.77
C PHE A 157 32.06 44.96 -30.46
N VAL A 158 33.22 45.45 -30.03
CA VAL A 158 34.51 45.04 -30.58
C VAL A 158 34.97 43.79 -29.88
N ASP A 159 35.42 42.80 -30.66
CA ASP A 159 35.91 41.52 -30.14
C ASP A 159 36.97 41.72 -29.05
N PRO A 160 37.03 40.82 -28.04
CA PRO A 160 38.02 40.94 -27.00
C PRO A 160 39.45 40.97 -27.54
N TYR A 161 40.23 41.95 -27.09
CA TYR A 161 41.62 42.14 -27.44
C TYR A 161 42.42 42.60 -26.23
N LEU A 162 43.76 42.53 -26.35
CA LEU A 162 44.66 42.99 -25.30
C LEU A 162 44.66 44.51 -25.25
N ASP A 163 44.12 45.08 -24.18
CA ASP A 163 44.10 46.52 -23.97
C ASP A 163 45.50 47.06 -23.70
N ALA A 164 45.80 48.23 -24.29
CA ALA A 164 47.11 48.85 -24.20
C ALA A 164 47.36 49.52 -22.83
N GLN A 165 46.33 49.96 -22.15
CA GLN A 165 46.42 50.65 -20.87
C GLN A 165 46.59 49.67 -19.71
N THR A 166 45.77 48.66 -19.68
CA THR A 166 45.68 47.71 -18.54
C THR A 166 46.48 46.44 -18.77
N ASN A 167 46.86 46.15 -20.02
CA ASN A 167 47.47 44.88 -20.45
C ASN A 167 46.61 43.66 -20.05
N THR A 168 45.28 43.85 -20.05
CA THR A 168 44.26 42.80 -19.81
C THR A 168 43.39 42.63 -21.07
N ILE A 169 42.68 41.50 -21.14
CA ILE A 169 41.73 41.29 -22.22
C ILE A 169 40.46 42.07 -21.90
N MET A 170 40.15 43.03 -22.75
CA MET A 170 38.97 43.87 -22.68
C MET A 170 38.16 43.74 -23.97
N MET A 171 36.84 43.94 -23.89
CA MET A 171 36.01 44.25 -25.04
C MET A 171 35.74 45.75 -25.07
N THR A 172 35.41 46.28 -26.24
CA THR A 172 35.09 47.70 -26.35
C THR A 172 33.69 47.87 -26.91
N VAL A 173 32.91 48.76 -26.30
CA VAL A 173 31.67 49.29 -26.88
C VAL A 173 32.01 50.62 -27.52
N SER A 174 31.71 50.77 -28.78
CA SER A 174 32.12 51.92 -29.54
C SER A 174 31.09 52.39 -30.58
N ARG A 175 31.23 53.64 -31.06
CA ARG A 175 30.34 54.15 -32.05
C ARG A 175 31.12 55.09 -32.98
N LEU A 176 30.91 54.92 -34.32
CA LEU A 176 31.34 55.86 -35.35
C LEU A 176 30.40 57.09 -35.33
N LEU A 177 30.94 58.28 -35.19
CA LEU A 177 30.18 59.54 -35.14
C LEU A 177 29.77 60.03 -36.52
N GLY A 178 28.84 60.97 -36.54
CA GLY A 178 28.25 61.49 -37.78
C GLY A 178 29.22 62.12 -38.77
N ASP A 179 30.45 62.52 -38.35
CA ASP A 179 31.51 62.97 -39.18
C ASP A 179 32.26 61.90 -40.00
N SER A 180 31.88 60.64 -39.78
CA SER A 180 32.43 59.44 -40.44
C SER A 180 33.94 59.22 -40.23
N SER A 181 34.51 59.87 -39.24
CA SER A 181 35.95 59.76 -38.91
C SER A 181 36.26 59.72 -37.45
N SER A 182 35.38 60.28 -36.61
CA SER A 182 35.52 60.23 -35.16
C SER A 182 34.83 58.98 -34.59
N VAL A 183 35.50 58.37 -33.64
CA VAL A 183 35.00 57.20 -32.95
C VAL A 183 35.10 57.46 -31.45
N LEU A 184 33.95 57.29 -30.75
CA LEU A 184 33.88 57.18 -29.28
C LEU A 184 33.94 55.75 -28.90
N ALA A 185 34.68 55.45 -27.85
CA ALA A 185 34.85 54.09 -27.31
C ALA A 185 34.85 54.08 -25.78
N MET A 186 34.44 52.93 -25.22
CA MET A 186 34.51 52.63 -23.82
C MET A 186 34.89 51.13 -23.66
N ASP A 187 35.96 50.86 -22.95
CA ASP A 187 36.34 49.51 -22.66
C ASP A 187 35.50 48.92 -21.53
N VAL A 188 35.19 47.66 -21.71
CA VAL A 188 34.37 46.88 -20.79
C VAL A 188 35.16 45.69 -20.30
N SER A 189 35.36 45.63 -18.98
CA SER A 189 35.98 44.46 -18.35
C SER A 189 35.15 43.22 -18.51
N LEU A 190 35.78 42.14 -18.93
CA LEU A 190 35.13 40.83 -18.96
C LEU A 190 35.10 40.12 -17.59
N THR A 191 35.82 40.67 -16.58
CA THR A 191 35.89 40.06 -15.24
C THR A 191 34.53 39.91 -14.59
N PRO A 192 33.62 40.92 -14.56
CA PRO A 192 32.29 40.71 -13.97
C PRO A 192 31.46 39.66 -14.71
N ILE A 193 31.55 39.61 -16.03
CA ILE A 193 30.85 38.58 -16.83
C ILE A 193 31.45 37.20 -16.54
N GLN A 194 32.77 37.09 -16.42
CA GLN A 194 33.45 35.85 -16.05
C GLN A 194 33.00 35.35 -14.68
N GLU A 195 32.89 36.23 -13.66
CA GLU A 195 32.40 35.91 -12.34
C GLU A 195 30.94 35.47 -12.35
N MET A 196 30.08 36.13 -13.14
CA MET A 196 28.67 35.71 -13.32
C MET A 196 28.60 34.30 -13.93
N VAL A 197 29.41 34.00 -14.96
CA VAL A 197 29.46 32.68 -15.61
C VAL A 197 29.95 31.59 -14.63
N GLU A 198 30.99 31.89 -13.85
CA GLU A 198 31.48 30.99 -12.81
C GLU A 198 30.43 30.74 -11.70
N GLN A 199 29.70 31.80 -11.33
CA GLN A 199 28.61 31.69 -10.34
C GLN A 199 27.45 30.85 -10.85
N VAL A 200 27.02 31.03 -12.10
CA VAL A 200 25.98 30.22 -12.75
C VAL A 200 26.39 28.77 -12.76
N ALA A 201 27.59 28.43 -13.20
CA ALA A 201 28.11 27.07 -13.22
C ALA A 201 28.20 26.42 -11.80
N SER A 202 28.47 27.25 -10.77
CA SER A 202 28.63 26.76 -9.38
C SER A 202 27.32 26.65 -8.59
N SER A 203 26.29 27.40 -8.99
CA SER A 203 25.08 27.60 -8.17
C SER A 203 24.08 26.46 -8.25
N THR A 204 24.16 25.60 -9.26
CA THR A 204 23.21 24.51 -9.48
C THR A 204 23.86 23.31 -10.18
N LEU A 205 23.05 22.50 -10.83
CA LEU A 205 23.39 21.30 -11.56
C LEU A 205 24.03 21.59 -12.95
N GLU A 206 24.37 22.86 -13.20
CA GLU A 206 25.03 23.25 -14.42
C GLU A 206 26.48 22.80 -14.36
N SER A 207 26.86 21.97 -15.32
CA SER A 207 28.23 21.46 -15.38
C SER A 207 29.18 22.48 -15.98
N GLN A 208 28.68 23.34 -16.89
CA GLN A 208 29.45 24.40 -17.56
C GLN A 208 28.51 25.55 -17.98
N ALA A 209 29.05 26.77 -17.95
CA ALA A 209 28.44 27.94 -18.53
C ALA A 209 29.51 28.76 -19.27
N PHE A 210 29.14 29.33 -20.39
CA PHE A 210 30.09 30.13 -21.22
C PHE A 210 29.37 31.04 -22.20
N LEU A 211 30.10 32.00 -22.74
CA LEU A 211 29.67 32.84 -23.86
C LEU A 211 30.48 32.53 -25.12
N LEU A 212 29.77 32.43 -26.24
CA LEU A 212 30.35 32.30 -27.59
C LEU A 212 30.03 33.51 -28.46
N ASP A 213 30.96 33.87 -29.34
CA ASP A 213 30.67 34.79 -30.42
C ASP A 213 29.95 34.06 -31.59
N GLU A 214 29.58 34.80 -32.62
CA GLU A 214 28.94 34.27 -33.82
C GLU A 214 29.85 33.39 -34.68
N HIS A 215 31.16 33.38 -34.41
CA HIS A 215 32.17 32.56 -35.07
C HIS A 215 32.59 31.32 -34.28
N GLY A 216 32.00 31.10 -33.12
CA GLY A 216 32.28 29.94 -32.25
C GLY A 216 33.49 30.11 -31.33
N LYS A 217 34.02 31.33 -31.21
CA LYS A 217 35.11 31.65 -30.27
C LYS A 217 34.53 31.80 -28.85
N VAL A 218 35.21 31.21 -27.87
CA VAL A 218 34.86 31.32 -26.46
C VAL A 218 35.32 32.66 -25.91
N ILE A 219 34.37 33.47 -25.45
CA ILE A 219 34.61 34.81 -24.88
C ILE A 219 34.89 34.69 -23.36
N VAL A 220 34.01 34.02 -22.64
CA VAL A 220 34.18 33.67 -21.23
C VAL A 220 33.70 32.23 -21.00
N HIS A 221 34.27 31.57 -20.02
CA HIS A 221 33.93 30.18 -19.73
C HIS A 221 34.12 29.88 -18.24
N SER A 222 33.25 29.07 -17.64
CA SER A 222 33.39 28.62 -16.22
C SER A 222 34.69 27.84 -15.97
N ASP A 223 35.22 27.15 -16.98
CA ASP A 223 36.57 26.60 -17.01
C ASP A 223 37.49 27.52 -17.81
N ARG A 224 38.31 28.31 -17.15
CA ARG A 224 39.21 29.30 -17.77
C ARG A 224 40.21 28.71 -18.79
N THR A 225 40.43 27.36 -18.75
CA THR A 225 41.29 26.71 -19.73
C THR A 225 40.70 26.66 -21.16
N GLN A 226 39.42 26.97 -21.27
CA GLN A 226 38.67 27.00 -22.54
C GLN A 226 38.70 28.37 -23.22
N LEU A 227 39.14 29.41 -22.52
CA LEU A 227 39.17 30.79 -23.05
C LEU A 227 39.98 30.85 -24.35
N GLU A 228 39.54 31.74 -25.28
CA GLU A 228 40.12 31.97 -26.58
C GLU A 228 40.06 30.80 -27.60
N LYS A 229 39.58 29.61 -27.20
CA LYS A 229 39.40 28.51 -28.13
C LYS A 229 38.26 28.79 -29.10
N ASN A 230 38.43 28.35 -30.34
CA ASN A 230 37.31 28.27 -31.25
C ASN A 230 36.76 26.85 -31.26
N TYR A 231 35.53 26.72 -30.84
CA TYR A 231 34.89 25.39 -30.69
C TYR A 231 34.56 24.76 -32.06
N LEU A 232 34.37 25.56 -33.12
CA LEU A 232 34.17 25.01 -34.46
C LEU A 232 35.41 24.29 -35.01
N ASP A 233 36.62 24.60 -34.49
CA ASP A 233 37.86 23.92 -34.88
C ASP A 233 38.01 22.53 -34.28
N ALA A 234 37.17 22.18 -33.29
CA ALA A 234 37.21 20.90 -32.57
C ALA A 234 35.84 20.20 -32.53
N PRO A 235 35.27 19.77 -33.67
CA PRO A 235 33.85 19.35 -33.79
C PRO A 235 33.48 18.11 -33.00
N ASP A 236 34.45 17.28 -32.65
CA ASP A 236 34.21 16.03 -31.89
C ASP A 236 34.11 16.25 -30.37
N THR A 237 34.52 17.42 -29.88
CA THR A 237 34.40 17.78 -28.44
C THR A 237 32.98 18.20 -28.07
N LEU A 238 32.68 18.21 -26.77
CA LEU A 238 31.39 18.75 -26.28
C LEU A 238 31.16 20.18 -26.77
N GLY A 239 32.13 21.06 -26.59
CA GLY A 239 32.05 22.43 -27.05
C GLY A 239 31.83 22.57 -28.56
N GLY A 240 32.53 21.75 -29.35
CA GLY A 240 32.41 21.73 -30.82
C GLY A 240 31.02 21.30 -31.28
N LYS A 241 30.46 20.25 -30.69
CA LYS A 241 29.09 19.81 -30.97
C LYS A 241 28.05 20.86 -30.58
N ILE A 242 28.26 21.55 -29.45
CA ILE A 242 27.39 22.64 -29.01
C ILE A 242 27.46 23.79 -30.00
N ALA A 243 28.66 24.27 -30.32
CA ALA A 243 28.86 25.39 -31.27
C ALA A 243 28.26 25.08 -32.65
N HIS A 244 28.48 23.85 -33.18
CA HIS A 244 27.88 23.43 -34.44
C HIS A 244 26.34 23.45 -34.40
N THR A 245 25.75 22.83 -33.37
CA THR A 245 24.29 22.75 -33.24
C THR A 245 23.66 24.13 -33.06
N LEU A 246 24.33 25.02 -32.30
CA LEU A 246 23.88 26.38 -32.08
C LEU A 246 24.03 27.24 -33.34
N LEU A 247 25.23 27.31 -33.91
CA LEU A 247 25.56 28.29 -34.95
C LEU A 247 25.18 27.83 -36.36
N VAL A 248 25.25 26.53 -36.64
CA VAL A 248 24.92 25.93 -37.94
C VAL A 248 23.47 25.46 -37.98
N ASP A 249 23.03 24.65 -37.01
CA ASP A 249 21.66 24.10 -36.99
C ASP A 249 20.62 25.08 -36.42
N LYS A 250 21.08 26.22 -35.82
CA LYS A 250 20.26 27.30 -35.26
C LYS A 250 19.28 26.79 -34.16
N LYS A 251 19.69 25.81 -33.36
CA LYS A 251 18.89 25.34 -32.24
C LYS A 251 19.26 26.10 -30.96
N THR A 252 18.27 26.46 -30.18
CA THR A 252 18.44 27.18 -28.91
C THR A 252 18.33 26.28 -27.66
N GLN A 253 17.69 25.13 -27.80
CA GLN A 253 17.59 24.09 -26.76
C GLN A 253 17.74 22.72 -27.41
N PHE A 254 18.71 21.91 -26.92
CA PHE A 254 19.00 20.63 -27.52
C PHE A 254 19.79 19.73 -26.56
N GLU A 255 19.75 18.40 -26.82
CA GLU A 255 20.55 17.42 -26.12
C GLU A 255 21.82 17.10 -26.94
N VAL A 256 22.95 16.96 -26.24
CA VAL A 256 24.23 16.57 -26.82
C VAL A 256 24.79 15.36 -26.08
N SER A 257 25.19 14.34 -26.86
CA SER A 257 25.93 13.22 -26.33
C SER A 257 27.42 13.34 -26.65
N ALA A 258 28.25 13.30 -25.63
CA ALA A 258 29.71 13.34 -25.75
C ALA A 258 30.30 12.10 -25.03
N PRO A 259 31.60 11.79 -25.22
CA PRO A 259 32.22 10.66 -24.53
C PRO A 259 32.14 10.74 -23.01
N GLU A 260 32.03 11.95 -22.47
CA GLU A 260 31.98 12.25 -21.04
C GLU A 260 30.59 12.06 -20.44
N GLY A 261 29.50 12.07 -21.24
CA GLY A 261 28.11 11.97 -20.78
C GLY A 261 27.07 12.54 -21.72
N ASN A 262 25.85 12.64 -21.22
CA ASN A 262 24.73 13.26 -21.91
C ASN A 262 24.41 14.61 -21.27
N TYR A 263 24.24 15.63 -22.11
CA TYR A 263 24.07 17.01 -21.68
C TYR A 263 22.83 17.63 -22.31
N THR A 264 22.12 18.45 -21.53
CA THR A 264 21.07 19.33 -22.03
C THR A 264 21.61 20.75 -22.09
N VAL A 265 21.48 21.36 -23.24
CA VAL A 265 22.05 22.69 -23.53
C VAL A 265 20.93 23.70 -23.74
N TYR A 266 21.05 24.83 -23.07
CA TYR A 266 20.21 26.02 -23.25
C TYR A 266 21.06 27.16 -23.76
N THR A 267 20.55 27.88 -24.75
CA THR A 267 21.28 29.01 -25.34
C THR A 267 20.34 30.20 -25.52
N HIS A 268 20.88 31.39 -25.29
CA HIS A 268 20.21 32.65 -25.55
C HIS A 268 21.15 33.58 -26.33
N GLN A 269 20.63 34.22 -27.38
CA GLN A 269 21.36 35.23 -28.07
C GLN A 269 21.30 36.54 -27.27
N LEU A 270 22.46 37.13 -27.03
CA LEU A 270 22.63 38.40 -26.33
C LEU A 270 22.67 39.57 -27.30
N GLU A 271 22.50 40.77 -26.77
CA GLU A 271 22.85 41.98 -27.51
C GLU A 271 24.33 41.93 -27.96
N GLY A 272 24.62 42.47 -29.12
CA GLY A 272 25.98 42.36 -29.67
C GLY A 272 26.32 41.07 -30.41
N GLY A 273 25.33 40.13 -30.56
CA GLY A 273 25.48 38.95 -31.41
C GLY A 273 26.11 37.73 -30.71
N TRP A 274 26.42 37.82 -29.42
CA TRP A 274 26.95 36.71 -28.65
C TRP A 274 25.86 35.73 -28.20
N TYR A 275 26.27 34.56 -27.77
CA TYR A 275 25.38 33.53 -27.25
C TYR A 275 25.77 33.12 -25.83
N SER A 276 24.85 33.26 -24.91
CA SER A 276 24.95 32.63 -23.59
C SER A 276 24.62 31.17 -23.72
N VAL A 277 25.47 30.29 -23.16
CA VAL A 277 25.34 28.84 -23.21
C VAL A 277 25.41 28.29 -21.79
N SER A 278 24.36 27.56 -21.38
CA SER A 278 24.28 26.82 -20.14
C SER A 278 24.21 25.31 -20.45
N VAL A 279 25.09 24.53 -19.86
CA VAL A 279 25.22 23.08 -20.08
C VAL A 279 24.93 22.34 -18.80
N ILE A 280 23.91 21.47 -18.82
CA ILE A 280 23.48 20.66 -17.67
C ILE A 280 23.84 19.20 -17.92
N ASP A 281 24.57 18.58 -17.00
CA ASP A 281 24.86 17.16 -17.03
C ASP A 281 23.58 16.36 -16.69
N SER A 282 22.98 15.74 -17.72
CA SER A 282 21.76 14.97 -17.59
C SER A 282 21.97 13.67 -16.79
N ASP A 283 23.17 13.09 -16.85
CA ASP A 283 23.48 11.84 -16.14
C ASP A 283 23.70 12.10 -14.64
N ALA A 284 24.43 13.15 -14.29
CA ALA A 284 24.58 13.58 -12.89
C ALA A 284 23.25 13.94 -12.23
N TRP A 285 22.31 14.51 -13.01
CA TRP A 285 20.97 14.78 -12.53
C TRP A 285 20.16 13.52 -12.22
N HIS A 286 20.34 12.46 -13.00
CA HIS A 286 19.62 11.19 -12.79
C HIS A 286 20.17 10.34 -11.66
N ALA A 287 21.42 10.52 -11.24
CA ALA A 287 22.08 9.73 -10.20
C ALA A 287 21.32 9.70 -8.85
N PRO A 288 20.81 10.83 -8.29
CA PRO A 288 20.02 10.81 -7.06
C PRO A 288 18.68 10.07 -7.20
N MET A 289 18.14 9.99 -8.42
CA MET A 289 16.87 9.34 -8.70
C MET A 289 16.93 7.82 -8.51
N HIS A 290 18.02 7.19 -8.98
CA HIS A 290 18.23 5.75 -8.80
C HIS A 290 18.26 5.37 -7.31
N ARG A 291 18.90 6.16 -6.48
CA ARG A 291 18.96 5.95 -5.04
C ARG A 291 17.57 6.08 -4.38
N THR A 292 16.80 7.08 -4.76
CA THR A 292 15.44 7.30 -4.26
C THR A 292 14.50 6.17 -4.71
N MET A 293 14.55 5.76 -5.98
CA MET A 293 13.79 4.62 -6.49
C MET A 293 14.13 3.31 -5.79
N LEU A 294 15.41 3.08 -5.49
CA LEU A 294 15.85 1.90 -4.75
C LEU A 294 15.26 1.88 -3.33
N ILE A 295 15.27 3.02 -2.64
CA ILE A 295 14.66 3.16 -1.31
C ILE A 295 13.15 2.86 -1.38
N PHE A 296 12.43 3.43 -2.35
CA PHE A 296 11.01 3.15 -2.56
C PHE A 296 10.74 1.67 -2.86
N ALA A 297 11.55 1.04 -3.70
CA ALA A 297 11.44 -0.38 -4.01
C ALA A 297 11.64 -1.27 -2.78
N VAL A 298 12.61 -0.92 -1.92
CA VAL A 298 12.88 -1.65 -0.65
C VAL A 298 11.70 -1.48 0.32
N ILE A 299 11.18 -0.27 0.50
CA ILE A 299 10.03 -0.01 1.39
C ILE A 299 8.79 -0.77 0.88
N LEU A 300 8.51 -0.68 -0.42
CA LEU A 300 7.39 -1.38 -1.02
C LEU A 300 7.52 -2.90 -0.88
N GLY A 301 8.72 -3.44 -1.09
CA GLY A 301 9.04 -4.85 -0.86
C GLY A 301 8.78 -5.29 0.59
N ALA A 302 9.19 -4.48 1.56
CA ALA A 302 8.94 -4.74 2.99
C ALA A 302 7.44 -4.74 3.33
N VAL A 303 6.66 -3.82 2.76
CA VAL A 303 5.20 -3.77 2.93
C VAL A 303 4.55 -5.02 2.35
N VAL A 304 4.93 -5.42 1.13
CA VAL A 304 4.40 -6.64 0.48
C VAL A 304 4.72 -7.88 1.31
N LEU A 305 5.97 -8.01 1.77
CA LEU A 305 6.37 -9.14 2.62
C LEU A 305 5.56 -9.18 3.92
N SER A 306 5.29 -8.03 4.53
CA SER A 306 4.45 -7.93 5.73
C SER A 306 3.02 -8.39 5.48
N ILE A 307 2.41 -7.96 4.36
CA ILE A 307 1.05 -8.39 3.96
C ILE A 307 1.02 -9.90 3.73
N VAL A 308 1.98 -10.46 3.01
CA VAL A 308 2.09 -11.90 2.76
C VAL A 308 2.26 -12.67 4.07
N PHE A 309 3.12 -12.19 4.96
CA PHE A 309 3.34 -12.81 6.27
C PHE A 309 2.06 -12.84 7.12
N VAL A 310 1.36 -11.70 7.24
CA VAL A 310 0.09 -11.61 7.97
C VAL A 310 -0.95 -12.55 7.35
N PHE A 311 -1.06 -12.58 6.03
CA PHE A 311 -1.98 -13.46 5.32
C PHE A 311 -1.69 -14.94 5.58
N LEU A 312 -0.43 -15.36 5.49
CA LEU A 312 -0.02 -16.75 5.77
C LEU A 312 -0.27 -17.11 7.23
N HIS A 313 0.00 -16.20 8.16
CA HIS A 313 -0.27 -16.40 9.59
C HIS A 313 -1.75 -16.57 9.89
N LEU A 314 -2.62 -15.73 9.31
CA LEU A 314 -4.07 -15.84 9.45
C LEU A 314 -4.61 -17.12 8.82
N SER A 315 -4.10 -17.51 7.65
CA SER A 315 -4.47 -18.77 6.98
C SER A 315 -4.10 -20.00 7.81
N ALA A 316 -2.93 -20.00 8.44
CA ALA A 316 -2.52 -21.06 9.34
C ALA A 316 -3.41 -21.14 10.59
N LYS A 317 -3.73 -20.00 11.22
CA LYS A 317 -4.66 -19.94 12.35
C LYS A 317 -6.06 -20.46 11.99
N ASN A 318 -6.60 -20.09 10.85
CA ASN A 318 -7.91 -20.56 10.40
C ASN A 318 -7.93 -22.08 10.18
N ALA A 319 -6.84 -22.67 9.68
CA ALA A 319 -6.73 -24.12 9.53
C ALA A 319 -6.73 -24.81 10.89
N THR A 320 -6.03 -24.27 11.89
CA THR A 320 -6.00 -24.80 13.26
C THR A 320 -7.37 -24.70 13.94
N LEU A 321 -8.08 -23.58 13.75
CA LEU A 321 -9.43 -23.38 14.28
C LEU A 321 -10.42 -24.39 13.69
N GLN A 322 -10.36 -24.67 12.38
CA GLN A 322 -11.21 -25.67 11.73
C GLN A 322 -10.95 -27.08 12.27
N GLU A 323 -9.70 -27.44 12.52
CA GLU A 323 -9.36 -28.72 13.11
C GLU A 323 -9.89 -28.83 14.55
N LEU A 324 -9.79 -27.78 15.34
CA LEU A 324 -10.30 -27.71 16.69
C LEU A 324 -11.83 -27.87 16.74
N HIS A 325 -12.55 -27.15 15.89
CA HIS A 325 -14.02 -27.30 15.77
C HIS A 325 -14.42 -28.73 15.41
N HIS A 326 -13.70 -29.37 14.48
CA HIS A 326 -13.99 -30.74 14.11
C HIS A 326 -13.76 -31.73 15.27
N ARG A 327 -12.73 -31.51 16.10
CA ARG A 327 -12.49 -32.34 17.32
C ARG A 327 -13.59 -32.14 18.36
N VAL A 328 -14.04 -30.90 18.59
CA VAL A 328 -15.14 -30.62 19.52
C VAL A 328 -16.43 -31.35 19.09
N ASP A 329 -16.81 -31.27 17.80
CA ASP A 329 -17.99 -31.93 17.23
C ASP A 329 -17.92 -33.49 17.39
N LEU A 330 -16.72 -34.05 17.25
CA LEU A 330 -16.52 -35.49 17.48
C LEU A 330 -16.65 -35.90 18.96
N GLU A 331 -16.13 -35.11 19.87
CA GLU A 331 -16.23 -35.39 21.32
C GLU A 331 -17.66 -35.21 21.80
N GLU A 332 -18.42 -34.24 21.33
CA GLU A 332 -19.83 -34.04 21.63
C GLU A 332 -20.67 -35.27 21.20
N LYS A 333 -20.51 -35.71 19.95
CA LYS A 333 -21.19 -36.95 19.46
C LYS A 333 -20.84 -38.20 20.25
N ARG A 334 -19.58 -38.29 20.69
CA ARG A 334 -19.16 -39.42 21.54
C ARG A 334 -19.79 -39.35 22.93
N GLY A 335 -19.92 -38.15 23.49
CA GLY A 335 -20.62 -37.93 24.76
C GLY A 335 -22.08 -38.34 24.68
N GLU A 336 -22.81 -37.93 23.64
CA GLU A 336 -24.20 -38.33 23.40
C GLU A 336 -24.36 -39.86 23.28
N GLN A 337 -23.46 -40.55 22.57
CA GLN A 337 -23.49 -42.02 22.45
C GLN A 337 -23.25 -42.71 23.78
N LEU A 338 -22.32 -42.24 24.61
CA LEU A 338 -22.05 -42.78 25.94
C LEU A 338 -23.24 -42.57 26.89
N GLN A 339 -23.89 -41.41 26.82
CA GLN A 339 -25.09 -41.12 27.62
C GLN A 339 -26.27 -42.03 27.23
N ALA A 340 -26.50 -42.24 25.94
CA ALA A 340 -27.55 -43.13 25.44
C ALA A 340 -27.34 -44.61 25.88
N LEU A 341 -26.10 -45.05 26.04
CA LEU A 341 -25.76 -46.38 26.54
C LEU A 341 -25.99 -46.50 28.05
N SER A 342 -26.01 -45.41 28.81
CA SER A 342 -26.21 -45.35 30.25
C SER A 342 -27.68 -45.25 30.66
N GLU A 343 -28.63 -44.98 29.74
CA GLU A 343 -30.05 -44.75 30.03
C GLU A 343 -30.88 -46.04 30.19
N LYS A 344 -30.29 -47.18 29.96
CA LYS A 344 -31.01 -48.47 29.97
C LYS A 344 -30.46 -49.46 31.00
N ASP A 345 -31.37 -50.22 31.64
CA ASP A 345 -31.00 -51.39 32.45
C ASP A 345 -30.28 -52.41 31.57
N ARG A 346 -29.09 -52.82 32.01
CA ARG A 346 -28.19 -53.69 31.22
C ARG A 346 -28.74 -55.06 30.95
N MET A 347 -29.57 -55.55 31.88
CA MET A 347 -30.12 -56.88 31.77
C MET A 347 -31.34 -56.91 30.86
N THR A 348 -32.29 -56.02 31.11
CA THR A 348 -33.58 -56.01 30.40
C THR A 348 -33.64 -55.16 29.16
N GLY A 349 -32.74 -54.19 29.01
CA GLY A 349 -32.79 -53.22 27.94
C GLY A 349 -33.94 -52.20 28.00
N LEU A 350 -34.74 -52.23 29.09
CA LEU A 350 -35.73 -51.22 29.44
C LEU A 350 -35.04 -49.98 29.98
N PHE A 351 -35.78 -48.90 30.14
CA PHE A 351 -35.19 -47.71 30.84
C PHE A 351 -34.84 -48.13 32.28
N ASP A 352 -33.73 -47.60 32.79
CA ASP A 352 -33.46 -47.67 34.21
C ASP A 352 -34.43 -46.76 34.99
N ARG A 353 -34.52 -46.96 36.33
CA ARG A 353 -35.41 -46.20 37.20
C ARG A 353 -35.20 -44.66 37.03
N VAL A 354 -33.96 -44.21 37.06
CA VAL A 354 -33.63 -42.75 37.00
C VAL A 354 -34.05 -42.13 35.66
N THR A 355 -33.79 -42.83 34.58
CA THR A 355 -34.18 -42.37 33.24
C THR A 355 -35.69 -42.42 33.03
N GLY A 356 -36.34 -43.52 33.51
CA GLY A 356 -37.77 -43.69 33.47
C GLY A 356 -38.51 -42.58 34.24
N GLU A 357 -38.12 -42.32 35.48
CA GLU A 357 -38.62 -41.21 36.28
C GLU A 357 -38.49 -39.85 35.62
N ARG A 358 -37.29 -39.52 35.09
CA ARG A 358 -37.07 -38.27 34.37
C ARG A 358 -37.98 -38.14 33.15
N LYS A 359 -38.13 -39.18 32.36
CA LYS A 359 -38.99 -39.18 31.16
C LYS A 359 -40.46 -39.04 31.52
N VAL A 360 -40.94 -39.69 32.57
CA VAL A 360 -42.32 -39.55 33.05
C VAL A 360 -42.57 -38.14 33.56
N ASN A 361 -41.68 -37.57 34.37
CA ASN A 361 -41.80 -36.21 34.85
C ASN A 361 -41.82 -35.19 33.69
N ASN A 362 -41.03 -35.38 32.63
CA ASN A 362 -41.06 -34.53 31.45
C ASN A 362 -42.41 -34.59 30.71
N LEU A 363 -43.01 -35.79 30.58
CA LEU A 363 -44.34 -35.94 29.98
C LEU A 363 -45.44 -35.27 30.82
N LEU A 364 -45.40 -35.46 32.14
CA LEU A 364 -46.34 -34.81 33.04
C LEU A 364 -46.25 -33.28 33.00
N ALA A 365 -45.03 -32.74 32.94
CA ALA A 365 -44.79 -31.29 32.83
C ALA A 365 -45.27 -30.69 31.50
N THR A 366 -45.39 -31.49 30.43
CA THR A 366 -45.96 -31.04 29.14
C THR A 366 -47.49 -31.22 29.07
N GLY A 367 -48.10 -31.70 30.15
CA GLY A 367 -49.54 -31.92 30.23
C GLY A 367 -49.99 -33.28 29.65
N ASP A 368 -49.05 -34.17 29.32
CA ASP A 368 -49.33 -35.48 28.81
C ASP A 368 -49.72 -36.43 29.97
N GLY A 369 -51.02 -36.56 30.23
CA GLY A 369 -51.54 -37.49 31.22
C GLY A 369 -51.47 -38.97 30.76
N GLY A 370 -51.69 -39.86 31.67
CA GLY A 370 -51.66 -41.28 31.38
C GLY A 370 -51.96 -42.21 32.60
N MET A 371 -51.60 -43.43 32.46
CA MET A 371 -51.72 -44.41 33.51
C MET A 371 -50.34 -44.93 33.93
N PHE A 372 -49.99 -44.75 35.18
CA PHE A 372 -48.77 -45.34 35.72
C PHE A 372 -49.10 -46.74 36.32
N LEU A 373 -48.25 -47.69 36.06
CA LEU A 373 -48.31 -49.07 36.53
C LEU A 373 -47.03 -49.39 37.26
N GLU A 374 -47.16 -49.96 38.42
CA GLU A 374 -46.09 -50.65 39.07
C GLU A 374 -46.42 -52.16 39.08
N LEU A 375 -45.45 -52.98 38.75
CA LEU A 375 -45.57 -54.40 38.58
C LEU A 375 -44.45 -55.10 39.36
N ASP A 376 -44.80 -56.26 39.93
CA ASP A 376 -43.90 -57.14 40.67
C ASP A 376 -44.16 -58.58 40.28
N ILE A 377 -43.11 -59.40 40.21
CA ILE A 377 -43.23 -60.85 39.91
C ILE A 377 -43.52 -61.60 41.15
N ASP A 378 -44.70 -62.19 41.17
CA ASP A 378 -45.16 -62.92 42.36
C ASP A 378 -44.24 -64.10 42.72
N HIS A 379 -43.89 -64.19 44.03
CA HIS A 379 -43.01 -65.22 44.56
C HIS A 379 -41.65 -65.33 43.85
N PHE A 380 -41.10 -64.26 43.39
CA PHE A 380 -39.82 -64.26 42.66
C PHE A 380 -38.68 -64.85 43.49
N LYS A 381 -38.64 -64.56 44.78
CA LYS A 381 -37.64 -65.12 45.65
C LYS A 381 -37.74 -66.66 45.69
N GLU A 382 -38.94 -67.22 45.74
CA GLU A 382 -39.15 -68.71 45.74
C GLU A 382 -38.70 -69.30 44.38
N ILE A 383 -38.86 -68.56 43.27
CA ILE A 383 -38.35 -68.97 41.95
C ILE A 383 -36.84 -69.07 42.01
N ASN A 384 -36.17 -68.06 42.54
CA ASN A 384 -34.73 -68.05 42.69
C ASN A 384 -34.24 -69.19 43.61
N ASP A 385 -34.88 -69.35 44.76
CA ASP A 385 -34.47 -70.32 45.72
C ASP A 385 -34.68 -71.78 45.24
N THR A 386 -35.73 -71.99 44.40
CA THR A 386 -36.10 -73.36 43.93
C THR A 386 -35.41 -73.76 42.63
N TYR A 387 -35.25 -72.79 41.69
CA TYR A 387 -34.77 -73.05 40.31
C TYR A 387 -33.46 -72.41 40.01
N GLY A 388 -32.90 -71.63 40.94
CA GLY A 388 -31.63 -70.91 40.81
C GLY A 388 -31.74 -69.51 40.15
N HIS A 389 -30.74 -68.65 40.37
CA HIS A 389 -30.73 -67.26 39.85
C HIS A 389 -30.85 -67.18 38.35
N GLN A 390 -30.30 -68.12 37.58
CA GLN A 390 -30.45 -68.15 36.12
C GLN A 390 -31.92 -68.30 35.68
N ALA A 391 -32.73 -69.02 36.42
CA ALA A 391 -34.16 -69.17 36.20
C ALA A 391 -34.88 -67.82 36.50
N GLY A 392 -34.52 -67.15 37.60
CA GLY A 392 -35.03 -65.83 37.92
C GLY A 392 -34.66 -64.78 36.88
N ASP A 393 -33.43 -64.80 36.41
CA ASP A 393 -32.97 -63.86 35.29
C ASP A 393 -33.79 -64.11 34.01
N ALA A 394 -34.08 -65.40 33.69
CA ALA A 394 -34.91 -65.72 32.53
C ALA A 394 -36.34 -65.23 32.69
N VAL A 395 -36.92 -65.30 33.89
CA VAL A 395 -38.25 -64.74 34.22
C VAL A 395 -38.26 -63.24 34.07
N ILE A 396 -37.29 -62.53 34.63
CA ILE A 396 -37.16 -61.10 34.48
C ILE A 396 -37.09 -60.68 32.98
N LEU A 397 -36.27 -61.37 32.18
CA LEU A 397 -36.14 -61.09 30.73
C LEU A 397 -37.46 -61.37 29.98
N ALA A 398 -38.16 -62.45 30.33
CA ALA A 398 -39.44 -62.81 29.72
C ALA A 398 -40.55 -61.83 30.07
N VAL A 399 -40.65 -61.34 31.31
CA VAL A 399 -41.59 -60.31 31.73
C VAL A 399 -41.22 -58.96 31.08
N ALA A 400 -39.95 -58.61 31.02
CA ALA A 400 -39.51 -57.42 30.32
C ALA A 400 -39.83 -57.41 28.81
N GLN A 401 -39.78 -58.60 28.17
CA GLN A 401 -40.21 -58.76 26.80
C GLN A 401 -41.73 -58.65 26.66
N ALA A 402 -42.52 -59.28 27.54
CA ALA A 402 -43.99 -59.16 27.54
C ALA A 402 -44.44 -57.70 27.73
N LEU A 403 -43.73 -56.92 28.53
CA LEU A 403 -43.97 -55.49 28.69
C LEU A 403 -43.71 -54.76 27.40
N ARG A 404 -42.57 -54.97 26.74
CA ARG A 404 -42.25 -54.34 25.45
C ARG A 404 -43.26 -54.62 24.34
N ASP A 405 -43.78 -55.89 24.33
CA ASP A 405 -44.72 -56.30 23.31
C ASP A 405 -46.16 -55.82 23.60
N THR A 406 -46.46 -55.54 24.86
CA THR A 406 -47.77 -55.03 25.26
C THR A 406 -47.89 -53.50 25.09
N PHE A 407 -46.86 -52.77 25.48
CA PHE A 407 -46.88 -51.32 25.49
C PHE A 407 -46.28 -50.72 24.21
N ARG A 408 -46.69 -49.50 23.89
CA ARG A 408 -46.28 -48.80 22.66
C ARG A 408 -44.89 -48.19 22.80
N THR A 409 -44.28 -47.81 21.69
CA THR A 409 -42.97 -47.17 21.65
C THR A 409 -42.93 -45.82 22.39
N ASN A 410 -44.09 -45.14 22.49
CA ASN A 410 -44.20 -43.86 23.21
C ASN A 410 -44.46 -44.03 24.69
N ASP A 411 -44.79 -45.24 25.15
CA ASP A 411 -44.95 -45.52 26.56
C ASP A 411 -43.58 -45.68 27.22
N ILE A 412 -43.46 -45.28 28.48
CA ILE A 412 -42.21 -45.41 29.21
C ILE A 412 -42.24 -46.72 30.01
N VAL A 413 -41.43 -47.64 29.54
CA VAL A 413 -41.29 -48.94 30.25
C VAL A 413 -39.91 -48.95 30.88
N MET A 414 -39.90 -49.19 32.23
CA MET A 414 -38.66 -49.10 33.01
C MET A 414 -38.55 -50.27 33.98
N ARG A 415 -37.34 -50.61 34.40
CA ARG A 415 -37.08 -51.50 35.51
C ARG A 415 -36.80 -50.68 36.75
N LEU A 416 -37.60 -50.84 37.80
CA LEU A 416 -37.46 -50.11 39.07
C LEU A 416 -36.34 -50.67 39.93
N GLY A 417 -36.20 -52.00 39.91
CA GLY A 417 -35.17 -52.77 40.66
C GLY A 417 -35.56 -54.21 40.85
N GLY A 418 -34.60 -55.10 40.95
CA GLY A 418 -34.91 -56.52 41.22
C GLY A 418 -35.92 -57.13 40.23
N ASP A 419 -37.09 -57.49 40.77
CA ASP A 419 -38.25 -58.04 40.08
C ASP A 419 -39.37 -57.03 39.82
N GLU A 420 -39.13 -55.75 40.11
CA GLU A 420 -40.07 -54.65 39.97
C GLU A 420 -39.90 -53.88 38.65
N PHE A 421 -41.04 -53.57 38.00
CA PHE A 421 -41.11 -52.80 36.77
C PHE A 421 -42.08 -51.64 36.89
N GLY A 422 -41.82 -50.61 36.21
CA GLY A 422 -42.70 -49.44 36.07
C GLY A 422 -43.09 -49.21 34.59
N VAL A 423 -44.32 -48.81 34.33
CA VAL A 423 -44.80 -48.40 33.02
C VAL A 423 -45.64 -47.14 33.15
N PHE A 424 -45.32 -46.14 32.34
CA PHE A 424 -46.21 -45.02 32.13
C PHE A 424 -46.81 -45.14 30.72
N ALA A 425 -48.09 -45.49 30.67
CA ALA A 425 -48.86 -45.63 29.45
C ALA A 425 -49.49 -44.24 29.11
N VAL A 426 -48.97 -43.60 28.08
CA VAL A 426 -49.31 -42.20 27.70
C VAL A 426 -50.76 -42.18 27.13
N GLY A 427 -51.54 -41.17 27.53
CA GLY A 427 -52.89 -40.92 27.00
C GLY A 427 -53.99 -41.89 27.46
N ILE A 428 -53.74 -42.75 28.47
CA ILE A 428 -54.73 -43.61 29.04
C ILE A 428 -55.47 -42.84 30.13
N ALA A 429 -56.71 -42.39 29.82
CA ALA A 429 -57.50 -41.52 30.68
C ALA A 429 -58.58 -42.24 31.47
N ASN A 430 -58.88 -43.54 31.24
CA ASN A 430 -59.92 -44.27 31.94
C ASN A 430 -59.53 -45.69 32.32
N ARG A 431 -60.11 -46.18 33.41
CA ARG A 431 -59.81 -47.50 33.95
C ARG A 431 -60.20 -48.64 33.00
N GLY A 432 -61.21 -48.47 32.14
CA GLY A 432 -61.65 -49.49 31.19
C GLY A 432 -60.59 -49.84 30.20
N THR A 433 -60.01 -48.77 29.53
CA THR A 433 -58.91 -48.93 28.59
C THR A 433 -57.65 -49.45 29.25
N GLY A 434 -57.32 -48.95 30.45
CA GLY A 434 -56.18 -49.42 31.22
C GLY A 434 -56.31 -50.88 31.55
N LYS A 435 -57.51 -51.35 32.04
CA LYS A 435 -57.78 -52.75 32.35
C LYS A 435 -57.60 -53.64 31.09
N ALA A 436 -58.11 -53.25 29.96
CA ALA A 436 -57.96 -54.02 28.72
C ALA A 436 -56.48 -54.21 28.30
N ILE A 437 -55.63 -53.22 28.50
CA ILE A 437 -54.18 -53.29 28.20
C ILE A 437 -53.49 -54.24 29.16
N ILE A 438 -53.84 -54.15 30.50
CA ILE A 438 -53.25 -55.01 31.51
C ILE A 438 -53.69 -56.44 31.33
N GLN A 439 -54.94 -56.68 30.90
CA GLN A 439 -55.40 -58.00 30.53
C GLN A 439 -54.64 -58.64 29.42
N ARG A 440 -54.22 -57.85 28.39
CA ARG A 440 -53.31 -58.35 27.32
C ARG A 440 -51.95 -58.72 27.92
N LEU A 441 -51.42 -57.89 28.79
CA LEU A 441 -50.18 -58.20 29.50
C LEU A 441 -50.30 -59.54 30.31
N PHE A 442 -51.39 -59.72 31.04
CA PHE A 442 -51.65 -60.98 31.78
C PHE A 442 -51.68 -62.17 30.85
N SER A 443 -52.39 -62.04 29.70
CA SER A 443 -52.40 -63.14 28.71
C SER A 443 -51.00 -63.45 28.20
N SER A 444 -50.17 -62.40 27.89
CA SER A 444 -48.80 -62.61 27.47
C SER A 444 -47.92 -63.25 28.54
N VAL A 445 -48.14 -62.92 29.81
CA VAL A 445 -47.44 -63.56 30.94
C VAL A 445 -47.91 -65.01 31.19
N ASP A 446 -49.20 -65.26 31.04
CA ASP A 446 -49.77 -66.64 31.18
C ASP A 446 -49.26 -67.57 30.08
N GLU A 447 -48.92 -67.05 28.88
CA GLU A 447 -48.35 -67.77 27.75
C GLU A 447 -46.85 -68.05 27.90
N LEU A 448 -46.18 -67.44 28.89
CA LEU A 448 -44.75 -67.65 29.08
C LEU A 448 -44.48 -69.15 29.39
N ASN A 449 -43.74 -69.76 28.51
CA ASN A 449 -43.27 -71.12 28.67
C ASN A 449 -41.75 -71.10 28.90
N LEU A 450 -41.40 -71.21 30.19
CA LEU A 450 -39.99 -71.23 30.60
C LEU A 450 -39.62 -72.66 31.06
N PRO A 451 -38.97 -73.46 30.22
CA PRO A 451 -38.69 -74.88 30.51
C PRO A 451 -37.99 -75.12 31.86
N MET A 452 -37.18 -74.16 32.30
CA MET A 452 -36.44 -74.23 33.56
C MET A 452 -37.34 -74.18 34.81
N LEU A 453 -38.56 -73.69 34.68
CA LEU A 453 -39.53 -73.66 35.77
C LEU A 453 -40.35 -74.94 35.88
N ARG A 454 -40.09 -75.95 35.06
CA ARG A 454 -40.73 -77.28 35.12
C ARG A 454 -42.26 -77.23 35.21
N GLY A 455 -42.89 -76.29 34.49
CA GLY A 455 -44.33 -76.13 34.45
C GLY A 455 -44.90 -75.15 35.48
N ARG A 456 -44.12 -74.59 36.38
CA ARG A 456 -44.56 -73.47 37.23
C ARG A 456 -44.88 -72.27 36.40
N LYS A 457 -46.07 -71.72 36.57
CA LYS A 457 -46.49 -70.52 35.91
C LYS A 457 -45.86 -69.27 36.60
N VAL A 458 -45.58 -68.24 35.82
CA VAL A 458 -45.20 -66.95 36.30
C VAL A 458 -46.45 -66.08 36.43
N ASN A 459 -46.62 -65.46 37.58
CA ASN A 459 -47.69 -64.49 37.83
C ASN A 459 -47.09 -63.11 38.14
N ILE A 460 -47.85 -62.09 37.89
CA ILE A 460 -47.46 -60.69 38.19
C ILE A 460 -48.64 -60.04 38.96
N SER A 461 -48.28 -59.27 39.97
CA SER A 461 -49.19 -58.34 40.61
C SER A 461 -48.99 -56.93 40.04
N VAL A 462 -50.07 -56.19 39.78
CA VAL A 462 -50.06 -54.89 39.18
C VAL A 462 -50.86 -53.87 40.00
N GLY A 463 -50.20 -52.79 40.40
CA GLY A 463 -50.87 -51.62 40.96
C GLY A 463 -50.96 -50.55 39.86
N ALA A 464 -52.09 -49.96 39.58
CA ALA A 464 -52.31 -48.98 38.53
C ALA A 464 -52.94 -47.73 39.11
N VAL A 465 -52.50 -46.57 38.59
CA VAL A 465 -53.08 -45.27 38.92
C VAL A 465 -53.21 -44.41 37.64
N LEU A 466 -54.32 -43.74 37.48
CA LEU A 466 -54.49 -42.71 36.41
C LEU A 466 -53.96 -41.38 36.93
N SER A 467 -53.24 -40.67 36.13
CA SER A 467 -52.83 -39.28 36.45
C SER A 467 -54.08 -38.42 36.55
N PRO A 468 -54.21 -37.58 37.56
CA PRO A 468 -55.35 -36.67 37.68
C PRO A 468 -55.43 -35.67 36.54
N GLU A 469 -56.70 -35.31 36.20
CA GLU A 469 -56.91 -34.17 35.25
C GLU A 469 -56.78 -32.88 36.01
N GLY A 470 -55.90 -31.93 35.49
CA GLY A 470 -55.79 -30.57 36.02
C GLY A 470 -54.76 -30.39 37.14
N ASP A 471 -54.19 -31.42 37.68
CA ASP A 471 -53.05 -31.35 38.60
C ASP A 471 -51.78 -31.77 37.87
N GLU A 472 -50.67 -31.21 38.26
CA GLU A 472 -49.31 -31.54 37.73
C GLU A 472 -48.63 -32.54 38.75
N PRO A 473 -48.97 -33.81 38.74
CA PRO A 473 -48.35 -34.76 39.66
C PRO A 473 -46.89 -35.01 39.26
N TYR A 474 -46.04 -35.27 40.22
CA TYR A 474 -44.74 -35.83 40.00
C TYR A 474 -44.76 -37.37 39.95
N PHE A 475 -43.73 -37.92 39.33
CA PHE A 475 -43.57 -39.38 39.29
C PHE A 475 -43.69 -40.02 40.68
N CYS A 476 -43.13 -39.41 41.73
CA CYS A 476 -43.17 -39.94 43.11
C CYS A 476 -44.58 -40.05 43.61
N ASP A 477 -45.53 -39.21 43.22
CA ASP A 477 -46.91 -39.23 43.64
C ASP A 477 -47.65 -40.40 42.97
N LEU A 478 -47.46 -40.57 41.66
CA LEU A 478 -47.98 -41.67 40.89
C LEU A 478 -47.42 -43.01 41.37
N TYR A 479 -46.13 -43.06 41.67
CA TYR A 479 -45.45 -44.25 42.20
C TYR A 479 -46.01 -44.63 43.55
N ALA A 480 -46.12 -43.75 44.53
CA ALA A 480 -46.65 -44.01 45.83
C ALA A 480 -48.11 -44.52 45.78
N ALA A 481 -48.95 -43.95 44.89
CA ALA A 481 -50.34 -44.41 44.73
C ALA A 481 -50.43 -45.82 44.06
N ALA A 482 -49.51 -46.08 43.09
CA ALA A 482 -49.41 -47.39 42.43
C ALA A 482 -48.89 -48.50 43.40
N ASP A 483 -47.83 -48.17 44.17
CA ASP A 483 -47.29 -49.08 45.19
C ASP A 483 -48.35 -49.49 46.21
N SER A 484 -49.13 -48.53 46.73
CA SER A 484 -50.25 -48.83 47.62
C SER A 484 -51.27 -49.76 46.96
N ALA A 485 -51.58 -49.58 45.69
CA ALA A 485 -52.47 -50.48 44.96
C ALA A 485 -51.83 -51.83 44.69
N LEU A 486 -50.54 -51.93 44.38
CA LEU A 486 -49.81 -53.17 44.21
C LEU A 486 -49.79 -54.01 45.44
N TYR A 487 -49.62 -53.38 46.59
CA TYR A 487 -49.75 -54.10 47.87
C TYR A 487 -51.11 -54.83 48.06
N HIS A 488 -52.19 -54.26 47.55
CA HIS A 488 -53.50 -54.91 47.54
C HIS A 488 -53.59 -56.05 46.53
N SER A 489 -52.99 -55.85 45.31
CA SER A 489 -52.93 -56.91 44.30
C SER A 489 -52.17 -58.11 44.75
N LYS A 490 -51.05 -57.99 45.50
CA LYS A 490 -50.25 -59.07 46.03
C LYS A 490 -51.01 -59.98 47.00
N LYS A 491 -52.22 -59.63 47.47
CA LYS A 491 -53.07 -60.44 48.30
C LYS A 491 -54.01 -61.36 47.51
N ILE A 492 -54.06 -61.21 46.22
CA ILE A 492 -54.93 -61.99 45.32
C ILE A 492 -54.05 -63.05 44.61
N THR A 493 -54.47 -64.25 44.54
CA THR A 493 -53.71 -65.35 43.92
C THR A 493 -53.83 -65.28 42.40
N GLY A 494 -52.71 -65.43 41.69
CA GLY A 494 -52.61 -65.34 40.21
C GLY A 494 -52.41 -63.88 39.71
N ASN A 495 -52.40 -63.71 38.40
CA ASN A 495 -52.28 -62.35 37.83
C ASN A 495 -53.36 -61.41 38.37
N SER A 496 -52.99 -60.35 39.00
CA SER A 496 -53.91 -59.45 39.71
C SER A 496 -53.67 -57.95 39.40
N LEU A 497 -54.79 -57.22 39.41
CA LEU A 497 -54.79 -55.80 39.19
C LEU A 497 -55.61 -55.05 40.20
N THR A 498 -55.02 -54.07 40.84
CA THR A 498 -55.73 -53.09 41.67
C THR A 498 -55.51 -51.66 41.15
N PHE A 499 -56.61 -50.90 41.02
CA PHE A 499 -56.52 -49.49 40.71
C PHE A 499 -56.47 -48.67 42.02
N GLY A 500 -55.39 -47.91 42.17
CA GLY A 500 -55.24 -46.92 43.21
C GLY A 500 -56.19 -45.74 43.04
N ARG A 501 -56.28 -44.92 44.06
CA ARG A 501 -56.88 -43.58 43.99
C ARG A 501 -55.77 -42.61 44.20
N PHE A 502 -55.75 -41.60 43.33
CA PHE A 502 -54.85 -40.42 43.47
C PHE A 502 -55.47 -39.45 44.44
#